data_90b4788ba305f048189d20d17438908d
#
_entry.id   90b4788ba305f048189d20d17438908d
#
_cell.length_a   1.000
_cell.length_b   1.000
_cell.length_c   1.000
_cell.angle_alpha   90.00
_cell.angle_beta   90.00
_cell.angle_gamma   90.00
#
_symmetry.space_group_name_H-M   'P 1'
#
loop_
_entity.id
_entity.type
_entity.pdbx_description
1 polymer ?
#
loop_
_entity_poly.entity_id
_entity_poly.type
_entity_poly.pdbx_seq_one_letter_code
_entity_poly.pdbx_strand_id
1 'polypeptide(L)'
;MSNKRVNKMLKIGSCLGLIAAIFSVAALSDMNVAVHAEENEVEPVKQENLDETAIEATKDILNSDSVSTEDINEFEQSLTEKVQNKEIQKESVQFSGSSEPVVEDNKVTVTVVTEFYNRDGSLNQESGGISTYTRTPGTSFNVSTAIYKRGWILESETVTGMVDTNPNNYKAEGIIGNDDIMIKYVWREDNIGPDGQADKIPDQYQIKVSYDVVNGAWNDGTTNTVNKVYTLTDSEGNPSDQGTARAQLPSVGNKPNEGFARGSWQSGMKYTLTKEDDGSNFVYTYAPAKNVTVITEFYNRDGSLSTVKGGTSTYTRAIGSTIDFGTATYNRGWILESETVTGMVDTNPNNYRAQGTVGNEDITIKYVWREDNIGPDGQADKIPDQYQIEVTYDVVNGTWNDGTNDTIYKVYTLFDENGNPSQDGTVKHELPEVGNAPLEGYTIGEWSSNIEYELTHKDDEAHFTYTYSVISDTDVKPSKPSDTENPKNESTVKETKTENKVVNTAYSTNVLSVLGLFMLSLAGILFGVVKKYLK
;
A
#
# COMPACT_ATOMS: atom_id res chain seq x y z
N MET A 1 -22.07 -2.44 5.11
CA MET A 1 -23.21 -2.99 4.35
C MET A 1 -24.07 -3.83 5.27
N SER A 2 -25.38 -3.57 5.35
CA SER A 2 -26.29 -4.28 6.26
C SER A 2 -26.43 -5.73 5.79
N ASN A 3 -26.37 -6.70 6.72
CA ASN A 3 -26.59 -8.13 6.47
C ASN A 3 -27.86 -8.43 5.63
N LYS A 4 -28.83 -7.52 5.62
CA LYS A 4 -30.02 -7.58 4.75
C LYS A 4 -29.70 -7.51 3.24
N ARG A 5 -28.69 -6.73 2.81
CA ARG A 5 -28.29 -6.63 1.38
C ARG A 5 -27.53 -7.85 0.89
N VAL A 6 -26.68 -8.43 1.74
CA VAL A 6 -25.92 -9.64 1.40
C VAL A 6 -26.86 -10.84 1.25
N ASN A 7 -27.82 -11.00 2.16
CA ASN A 7 -28.82 -12.06 2.06
C ASN A 7 -29.76 -11.90 0.82
N LYS A 8 -30.05 -10.66 0.41
CA LYS A 8 -30.85 -10.41 -0.80
C LYS A 8 -30.09 -10.78 -2.09
N MET A 9 -28.76 -10.52 -2.15
CA MET A 9 -27.91 -10.92 -3.28
C MET A 9 -27.69 -12.44 -3.36
N LEU A 10 -27.54 -13.12 -2.23
CA LEU A 10 -27.45 -14.60 -2.23
C LEU A 10 -28.75 -15.25 -2.70
N LYS A 11 -29.92 -14.74 -2.29
CA LYS A 11 -31.23 -15.26 -2.74
C LYS A 11 -31.47 -15.03 -4.23
N ILE A 12 -31.04 -13.89 -4.79
CA ILE A 12 -31.13 -13.60 -6.23
C ILE A 12 -30.22 -14.55 -7.03
N GLY A 13 -29.02 -14.86 -6.53
CA GLY A 13 -28.10 -15.80 -7.16
C GLY A 13 -28.66 -17.24 -7.24
N SER A 14 -29.31 -17.72 -6.17
CA SER A 14 -29.96 -19.04 -6.16
C SER A 14 -31.14 -19.12 -7.13
N CYS A 15 -32.00 -18.07 -7.20
CA CYS A 15 -33.12 -18.05 -8.12
C CYS A 15 -32.68 -18.00 -9.58
N LEU A 16 -31.62 -17.26 -9.93
CA LEU A 16 -31.09 -17.21 -11.29
C LEU A 16 -30.46 -18.53 -11.73
N GLY A 17 -29.80 -19.28 -10.81
CA GLY A 17 -29.29 -20.62 -11.08
C GLY A 17 -30.41 -21.62 -11.37
N LEU A 18 -31.53 -21.55 -10.64
CA LEU A 18 -32.68 -22.41 -10.82
C LEU A 18 -33.38 -22.17 -12.16
N ILE A 19 -33.53 -20.90 -12.56
CA ILE A 19 -34.12 -20.50 -13.85
C ILE A 19 -33.27 -21.04 -15.02
N ALA A 20 -31.93 -20.96 -14.93
CA ALA A 20 -31.04 -21.50 -15.95
C ALA A 20 -31.15 -23.04 -16.06
N ALA A 21 -31.34 -23.74 -14.96
CA ALA A 21 -31.56 -25.20 -14.95
C ALA A 21 -32.90 -25.59 -15.59
N ILE A 22 -33.96 -24.83 -15.33
CA ILE A 22 -35.30 -25.08 -15.93
C ILE A 22 -35.29 -24.85 -17.45
N PHE A 23 -34.59 -23.80 -17.93
CA PHE A 23 -34.46 -23.55 -19.36
C PHE A 23 -33.61 -24.61 -20.08
N SER A 24 -32.59 -25.19 -19.42
CA SER A 24 -31.78 -26.25 -20.00
C SER A 24 -32.53 -27.58 -20.11
N VAL A 25 -33.43 -27.89 -19.17
CA VAL A 25 -34.29 -29.10 -19.23
C VAL A 25 -35.39 -28.91 -20.29
N ALA A 26 -35.98 -27.73 -20.44
CA ALA A 26 -36.95 -27.44 -21.47
C ALA A 26 -36.36 -27.52 -22.89
N ALA A 27 -35.12 -26.99 -23.09
CA ALA A 27 -34.44 -27.07 -24.39
C ALA A 27 -34.04 -28.50 -24.79
N LEU A 28 -33.75 -29.38 -23.83
CA LEU A 28 -33.46 -30.79 -24.08
C LEU A 28 -34.73 -31.60 -24.47
N SER A 29 -35.91 -31.18 -24.01
CA SER A 29 -37.18 -31.85 -24.39
C SER A 29 -37.66 -31.53 -25.82
N ASP A 30 -37.25 -30.37 -26.37
CA ASP A 30 -37.62 -29.97 -27.73
C ASP A 30 -36.74 -30.55 -28.85
N MET A 31 -35.56 -31.10 -28.48
CA MET A 31 -34.62 -31.69 -29.46
C MET A 31 -34.95 -33.14 -29.88
N ASN A 32 -35.95 -33.80 -29.27
CA ASN A 32 -36.25 -35.22 -29.53
C ASN A 32 -37.56 -35.46 -30.31
N VAL A 33 -38.14 -34.45 -30.94
CA VAL A 33 -39.36 -34.64 -31.77
C VAL A 33 -39.16 -34.11 -33.20
N ALA A 34 -38.29 -34.77 -33.92
CA ALA A 34 -38.23 -34.63 -35.38
C ALA A 34 -37.74 -35.92 -36.01
N VAL A 35 -38.54 -37.02 -35.92
CA VAL A 35 -38.43 -38.16 -36.83
C VAL A 35 -39.85 -38.77 -37.03
N HIS A 36 -40.38 -38.61 -38.27
CA HIS A 36 -41.47 -39.31 -38.91
C HIS A 36 -42.86 -39.38 -38.20
N ALA A 37 -43.77 -38.55 -38.67
CA ALA A 37 -45.18 -38.90 -38.74
C ALA A 37 -45.70 -38.50 -40.14
N GLU A 38 -46.03 -39.49 -40.93
CA GLU A 38 -46.94 -39.36 -42.05
C GLU A 38 -48.33 -38.98 -41.50
N GLU A 39 -48.92 -38.03 -42.16
CA GLU A 39 -50.33 -37.59 -42.22
C GLU A 39 -51.30 -38.20 -41.20
N ASN A 40 -51.61 -37.41 -40.16
CA ASN A 40 -52.97 -37.20 -39.66
C ASN A 40 -53.02 -35.91 -38.85
N GLU A 41 -53.91 -35.00 -39.22
CA GLU A 41 -54.17 -33.73 -38.55
C GLU A 41 -54.49 -33.95 -37.07
N VAL A 42 -53.60 -33.49 -36.23
CA VAL A 42 -53.83 -33.26 -34.80
C VAL A 42 -53.58 -31.78 -34.54
N GLU A 43 -54.68 -31.09 -34.13
CA GLU A 43 -54.58 -29.67 -33.76
C GLU A 43 -53.41 -29.41 -32.78
N PRO A 44 -52.70 -28.32 -32.96
CA PRO A 44 -51.58 -27.97 -32.04
C PRO A 44 -52.16 -27.63 -30.67
N VAL A 45 -51.77 -28.39 -29.64
CA VAL A 45 -52.01 -28.04 -28.25
C VAL A 45 -51.22 -26.77 -27.95
N LYS A 46 -51.91 -25.70 -27.58
CA LYS A 46 -51.36 -24.40 -27.24
C LYS A 46 -50.35 -24.53 -26.09
N GLN A 47 -49.13 -24.14 -26.38
CA GLN A 47 -47.95 -24.06 -25.48
C GLN A 47 -48.01 -22.84 -24.54
N GLU A 48 -49.20 -22.29 -24.27
CA GLU A 48 -49.36 -20.93 -23.72
C GLU A 48 -49.36 -20.83 -22.20
N ASN A 49 -49.33 -21.91 -21.40
CA ASN A 49 -49.62 -21.74 -19.96
C ASN A 49 -48.52 -22.10 -18.95
N LEU A 50 -47.38 -22.62 -19.38
CA LEU A 50 -46.33 -22.98 -18.42
C LEU A 50 -45.30 -21.87 -18.23
N ASP A 51 -45.00 -21.11 -19.27
CA ASP A 51 -44.00 -20.03 -19.20
C ASP A 51 -44.52 -18.80 -18.45
N GLU A 52 -45.81 -18.42 -18.66
CA GLU A 52 -46.41 -17.27 -17.96
C GLU A 52 -46.58 -17.51 -16.45
N THR A 53 -47.00 -18.71 -16.06
CA THR A 53 -47.21 -19.04 -14.64
C THR A 53 -45.88 -19.14 -13.86
N ALA A 54 -44.85 -19.64 -14.49
CA ALA A 54 -43.50 -19.68 -13.89
C ALA A 54 -42.88 -18.28 -13.79
N ILE A 55 -43.08 -17.43 -14.78
CA ILE A 55 -42.61 -16.04 -14.80
C ILE A 55 -43.36 -15.19 -13.76
N GLU A 56 -44.69 -15.41 -13.59
CA GLU A 56 -45.47 -14.66 -12.60
C GLU A 56 -45.13 -15.08 -11.17
N ALA A 57 -45.00 -16.37 -10.88
CA ALA A 57 -44.55 -16.87 -9.59
C ALA A 57 -43.13 -16.42 -9.21
N THR A 58 -42.24 -16.27 -10.20
CA THR A 58 -40.88 -15.77 -9.97
C THR A 58 -40.89 -14.26 -9.66
N LYS A 59 -41.79 -13.49 -10.26
CA LYS A 59 -41.99 -12.06 -9.97
C LYS A 59 -42.50 -11.83 -8.55
N ASP A 60 -43.38 -12.64 -8.05
CA ASP A 60 -43.92 -12.55 -6.69
C ASP A 60 -42.86 -12.86 -5.63
N ILE A 61 -41.98 -13.84 -5.89
CA ILE A 61 -40.83 -14.18 -5.02
C ILE A 61 -39.81 -13.05 -5.00
N LEU A 62 -39.53 -12.40 -6.13
CA LEU A 62 -38.58 -11.30 -6.24
C LEU A 62 -39.06 -10.01 -5.56
N ASN A 63 -40.36 -9.77 -5.49
CA ASN A 63 -40.96 -8.56 -4.92
C ASN A 63 -41.31 -8.67 -3.42
N SER A 64 -41.21 -9.85 -2.81
CA SER A 64 -41.51 -10.07 -1.41
C SER A 64 -40.30 -9.82 -0.52
N ASP A 65 -40.44 -8.95 0.48
CA ASP A 65 -39.39 -8.62 1.46
C ASP A 65 -39.16 -9.72 2.55
N SER A 66 -39.98 -10.81 2.53
CA SER A 66 -39.97 -11.86 3.55
C SER A 66 -40.20 -13.27 3.00
N VAL A 67 -39.30 -13.75 2.11
CA VAL A 67 -39.33 -15.15 1.66
C VAL A 67 -38.45 -16.01 2.57
N SER A 68 -39.00 -17.03 3.18
CA SER A 68 -38.25 -17.99 4.01
C SER A 68 -37.57 -19.06 3.15
N THR A 69 -36.61 -19.77 3.71
CA THR A 69 -35.94 -20.92 3.06
C THR A 69 -36.94 -22.07 2.83
N GLU A 70 -37.97 -22.17 3.68
CA GLU A 70 -39.06 -23.14 3.56
C GLU A 70 -39.93 -22.87 2.33
N ASP A 71 -40.27 -21.61 2.05
CA ASP A 71 -41.06 -21.22 0.86
C ASP A 71 -40.33 -21.57 -0.45
N ILE A 72 -39.01 -21.48 -0.48
CA ILE A 72 -38.17 -21.85 -1.64
C ILE A 72 -38.16 -23.38 -1.83
N ASN A 73 -38.01 -24.14 -0.76
CA ASN A 73 -38.00 -25.60 -0.83
C ASN A 73 -39.37 -26.17 -1.22
N GLU A 74 -40.48 -25.60 -0.74
CA GLU A 74 -41.83 -26.00 -1.17
C GLU A 74 -42.07 -25.71 -2.64
N PHE A 75 -41.57 -24.60 -3.16
CA PHE A 75 -41.65 -24.26 -4.59
C PHE A 75 -40.80 -25.23 -5.44
N GLU A 76 -39.58 -25.57 -5.04
CA GLU A 76 -38.74 -26.54 -5.72
C GLU A 76 -39.40 -27.95 -5.76
N GLN A 77 -40.02 -28.36 -4.66
CA GLN A 77 -40.70 -29.63 -4.58
C GLN A 77 -41.95 -29.68 -5.48
N SER A 78 -42.72 -28.60 -5.51
CA SER A 78 -43.91 -28.44 -6.41
C SER A 78 -43.55 -28.45 -7.90
N LEU A 79 -42.40 -27.88 -8.28
CA LEU A 79 -41.89 -27.92 -9.66
C LEU A 79 -41.42 -29.33 -10.04
N THR A 80 -40.72 -30.01 -9.14
CA THR A 80 -40.21 -31.37 -9.36
C THR A 80 -41.36 -32.36 -9.53
N GLU A 81 -42.42 -32.27 -8.71
CA GLU A 81 -43.64 -33.10 -8.84
C GLU A 81 -44.40 -32.87 -10.14
N LYS A 82 -44.46 -31.60 -10.61
CA LYS A 82 -45.13 -31.28 -11.89
C LYS A 82 -44.37 -31.82 -13.11
N VAL A 83 -43.02 -31.80 -13.04
CA VAL A 83 -42.17 -32.36 -14.11
C VAL A 83 -42.29 -33.88 -14.14
N GLN A 84 -42.25 -34.58 -12.99
CA GLN A 84 -42.40 -36.03 -12.89
C GLN A 84 -43.79 -36.48 -13.33
N ASN A 85 -44.86 -35.79 -12.97
CA ASN A 85 -46.22 -36.14 -13.40
C ASN A 85 -46.43 -35.95 -14.91
N LYS A 86 -45.66 -35.07 -15.58
CA LYS A 86 -45.72 -34.88 -17.04
C LYS A 86 -45.02 -35.99 -17.81
N GLU A 87 -43.95 -36.57 -17.25
CA GLU A 87 -43.26 -37.77 -17.80
C GLU A 87 -44.11 -39.02 -17.65
N ILE A 88 -44.81 -39.23 -16.53
CA ILE A 88 -45.67 -40.38 -16.30
C ILE A 88 -46.91 -40.40 -17.23
N GLN A 89 -47.39 -39.25 -17.66
CA GLN A 89 -48.52 -39.19 -18.60
C GLN A 89 -48.16 -39.49 -20.07
N LYS A 90 -46.86 -39.47 -20.42
CA LYS A 90 -46.39 -39.88 -21.77
C LYS A 90 -46.31 -41.38 -21.97
N GLU A 91 -46.31 -42.18 -20.90
CA GLU A 91 -46.15 -43.67 -20.97
C GLU A 91 -47.47 -44.47 -21.12
N SER A 92 -48.67 -43.84 -21.12
CA SER A 92 -49.94 -44.54 -21.10
C SER A 92 -50.75 -44.51 -22.40
N VAL A 93 -50.12 -44.53 -23.56
CA VAL A 93 -50.85 -44.80 -24.81
C VAL A 93 -50.62 -46.27 -25.21
N GLN A 94 -51.51 -47.17 -24.72
CA GLN A 94 -51.57 -48.54 -25.18
C GLN A 94 -52.20 -48.57 -26.57
N PHE A 95 -51.43 -49.08 -27.54
CA PHE A 95 -51.96 -49.52 -28.83
C PHE A 95 -52.37 -51.01 -28.72
N SER A 96 -53.64 -51.29 -28.78
CA SER A 96 -54.19 -52.65 -29.00
C SER A 96 -54.37 -52.90 -30.48
N GLY A 97 -53.44 -53.56 -31.10
CA GLY A 97 -53.55 -54.09 -32.45
C GLY A 97 -52.96 -55.47 -32.54
N SER A 98 -53.79 -56.53 -32.64
CA SER A 98 -53.42 -57.91 -32.85
C SER A 98 -52.86 -58.11 -34.25
N SER A 99 -51.57 -58.51 -34.37
CA SER A 99 -51.05 -59.22 -35.53
C SER A 99 -49.98 -60.24 -35.04
N GLU A 100 -49.98 -61.43 -35.60
CA GLU A 100 -49.12 -62.56 -35.28
C GLU A 100 -47.62 -62.15 -35.25
N PRO A 101 -46.79 -62.78 -34.39
CA PRO A 101 -45.39 -62.40 -34.29
C PRO A 101 -44.63 -62.87 -35.53
N VAL A 102 -44.30 -61.94 -36.40
CA VAL A 102 -43.11 -62.03 -37.24
C VAL A 102 -41.94 -61.99 -36.26
N VAL A 103 -41.19 -63.11 -36.13
CA VAL A 103 -39.92 -63.09 -35.39
C VAL A 103 -38.96 -62.23 -36.21
N GLU A 104 -39.04 -60.93 -36.07
CA GLU A 104 -37.96 -60.03 -36.46
C GLU A 104 -36.78 -60.41 -35.62
N ASP A 105 -35.64 -60.61 -36.25
CA ASP A 105 -34.32 -60.83 -35.66
C ASP A 105 -33.93 -59.51 -34.94
N ASN A 106 -34.46 -59.33 -33.74
CA ASN A 106 -34.39 -58.08 -32.95
C ASN A 106 -32.94 -57.85 -32.56
N LYS A 107 -32.14 -57.26 -33.46
CA LYS A 107 -30.73 -56.90 -33.24
C LYS A 107 -30.62 -55.44 -32.89
N VAL A 108 -29.89 -55.17 -31.84
CA VAL A 108 -29.55 -53.82 -31.34
C VAL A 108 -28.22 -53.36 -31.92
N THR A 109 -28.13 -52.13 -32.35
CA THR A 109 -26.89 -51.52 -32.81
C THR A 109 -26.13 -50.91 -31.64
N VAL A 110 -24.86 -51.28 -31.48
CA VAL A 110 -23.95 -50.67 -30.51
C VAL A 110 -22.94 -49.81 -31.29
N THR A 111 -22.97 -48.53 -31.09
CA THR A 111 -22.03 -47.58 -31.69
C THR A 111 -21.02 -47.12 -30.64
N VAL A 112 -19.75 -47.31 -30.92
CA VAL A 112 -18.66 -46.84 -30.08
C VAL A 112 -17.94 -45.69 -30.81
N VAL A 113 -17.93 -44.52 -30.17
CA VAL A 113 -17.30 -43.30 -30.68
C VAL A 113 -16.09 -42.98 -29.81
N THR A 114 -14.93 -42.80 -30.41
CA THR A 114 -13.75 -42.33 -29.70
C THR A 114 -13.29 -41.02 -30.32
N GLU A 115 -13.31 -39.93 -29.55
CA GLU A 115 -12.93 -38.61 -29.96
C GLU A 115 -11.70 -38.15 -29.22
N PHE A 116 -10.80 -37.44 -29.96
CA PHE A 116 -9.61 -36.81 -29.41
C PHE A 116 -9.64 -35.33 -29.67
N TYR A 117 -9.48 -34.52 -28.66
CA TYR A 117 -9.50 -33.07 -28.77
C TYR A 117 -8.12 -32.50 -28.50
N ASN A 118 -7.61 -31.72 -29.46
CA ASN A 118 -6.36 -30.99 -29.35
C ASN A 118 -6.43 -29.92 -28.26
N ARG A 119 -5.27 -29.34 -27.93
CA ARG A 119 -5.14 -28.25 -26.94
C ARG A 119 -6.05 -27.05 -27.24
N ASP A 120 -6.30 -26.73 -28.50
CA ASP A 120 -7.17 -25.64 -28.92
C ASP A 120 -8.67 -25.98 -28.86
N GLY A 121 -9.00 -27.20 -28.41
CA GLY A 121 -10.36 -27.69 -28.34
C GLY A 121 -10.90 -28.24 -29.68
N SER A 122 -10.10 -28.24 -30.73
CA SER A 122 -10.48 -28.80 -32.02
C SER A 122 -10.46 -30.33 -31.99
N LEU A 123 -11.35 -30.97 -32.75
CA LEU A 123 -11.35 -32.41 -32.91
C LEU A 123 -10.13 -32.85 -33.74
N ASN A 124 -9.35 -33.78 -33.19
CA ASN A 124 -8.23 -34.38 -33.91
C ASN A 124 -8.74 -35.39 -34.95
N GLN A 125 -8.53 -35.08 -36.22
CA GLN A 125 -9.02 -35.90 -37.34
C GLN A 125 -8.21 -37.16 -37.59
N GLU A 126 -6.98 -37.23 -37.08
CA GLU A 126 -6.08 -38.35 -37.27
C GLU A 126 -6.18 -39.42 -36.19
N SER A 127 -6.81 -39.07 -35.06
CA SER A 127 -7.01 -39.94 -33.90
C SER A 127 -8.50 -40.11 -33.62
N GLY A 128 -8.90 -41.28 -33.21
CA GLY A 128 -10.31 -41.59 -32.93
C GLY A 128 -10.99 -42.35 -34.04
N GLY A 129 -12.31 -42.42 -33.95
CA GLY A 129 -13.12 -43.13 -34.92
C GLY A 129 -14.46 -43.64 -34.39
N ILE A 130 -15.22 -44.25 -35.27
CA ILE A 130 -16.52 -44.84 -34.96
C ILE A 130 -16.45 -46.32 -35.31
N SER A 131 -16.90 -47.18 -34.37
CA SER A 131 -17.07 -48.61 -34.57
C SER A 131 -18.51 -49.01 -34.28
N THR A 132 -19.11 -49.78 -35.15
CA THR A 132 -20.49 -50.23 -35.00
C THR A 132 -20.54 -51.76 -34.89
N TYR A 133 -21.33 -52.25 -33.94
CA TYR A 133 -21.51 -53.67 -33.67
C TYR A 133 -23.02 -53.96 -33.64
N THR A 134 -23.41 -55.14 -34.14
CA THR A 134 -24.77 -55.65 -33.99
C THR A 134 -24.77 -56.69 -32.88
N ARG A 135 -25.72 -56.62 -31.94
CA ARG A 135 -25.80 -57.50 -30.76
C ARG A 135 -27.23 -57.96 -30.54
N THR A 136 -27.37 -59.08 -29.89
CA THR A 136 -28.66 -59.66 -29.52
C THR A 136 -29.06 -59.21 -28.11
N PRO A 137 -30.28 -58.71 -27.87
CA PRO A 137 -30.80 -58.39 -26.55
C PRO A 137 -30.60 -59.52 -25.55
N GLY A 138 -30.31 -59.19 -24.27
CA GLY A 138 -30.06 -60.15 -23.18
C GLY A 138 -28.65 -60.69 -23.13
N THR A 139 -27.77 -60.39 -24.10
CA THR A 139 -26.35 -60.80 -24.05
C THR A 139 -25.52 -59.79 -23.28
N SER A 140 -24.46 -60.25 -22.65
CA SER A 140 -23.47 -59.37 -22.04
C SER A 140 -22.61 -58.70 -23.12
N PHE A 141 -22.31 -57.46 -22.90
CA PHE A 141 -21.42 -56.66 -23.78
C PHE A 141 -20.38 -55.95 -22.97
N ASN A 142 -19.17 -55.91 -23.47
CA ASN A 142 -18.13 -55.04 -22.97
C ASN A 142 -17.29 -54.50 -24.13
N VAL A 143 -16.86 -53.27 -23.96
CA VAL A 143 -15.91 -52.61 -24.86
C VAL A 143 -15.02 -51.70 -24.03
N SER A 144 -13.75 -51.64 -24.39
CA SER A 144 -12.79 -50.78 -23.69
C SER A 144 -12.04 -49.90 -24.66
N THR A 145 -11.66 -48.73 -24.21
CA THR A 145 -10.64 -47.92 -24.84
C THR A 145 -9.27 -48.20 -24.21
N ALA A 146 -8.19 -47.60 -24.70
CA ALA A 146 -6.89 -47.76 -24.10
C ALA A 146 -6.88 -47.16 -22.67
N ILE A 147 -6.21 -47.86 -21.75
CA ILE A 147 -6.01 -47.38 -20.37
C ILE A 147 -5.04 -46.18 -20.37
N TYR A 148 -4.11 -46.15 -21.31
CA TYR A 148 -3.11 -45.10 -21.46
C TYR A 148 -2.84 -44.82 -22.93
N LYS A 149 -2.80 -43.54 -23.27
CA LYS A 149 -2.31 -43.08 -24.56
C LYS A 149 -1.38 -41.88 -24.32
N ARG A 150 -0.11 -41.99 -24.75
CA ARG A 150 0.90 -40.96 -24.51
C ARG A 150 0.44 -39.62 -25.06
N GLY A 151 0.46 -38.59 -24.21
CA GLY A 151 0.06 -37.23 -24.56
C GLY A 151 -1.46 -37.02 -24.57
N TRP A 152 -2.24 -37.99 -24.05
CA TRP A 152 -3.69 -37.90 -24.01
C TRP A 152 -4.22 -38.43 -22.69
N ILE A 153 -5.23 -37.78 -22.14
CA ILE A 153 -5.97 -38.19 -20.96
C ILE A 153 -7.43 -38.47 -21.33
N LEU A 154 -8.01 -39.56 -20.81
CA LEU A 154 -9.44 -39.81 -20.89
C LEU A 154 -10.18 -38.85 -19.99
N GLU A 155 -10.97 -37.94 -20.57
CA GLU A 155 -11.78 -36.98 -19.85
C GLU A 155 -13.12 -37.59 -19.41
N SER A 156 -13.79 -38.27 -20.32
CA SER A 156 -15.10 -38.83 -20.03
C SER A 156 -15.40 -40.10 -20.81
N GLU A 157 -16.21 -40.92 -20.20
CA GLU A 157 -16.92 -42.06 -20.77
C GLU A 157 -18.41 -41.78 -20.61
N THR A 158 -19.18 -41.94 -21.68
CA THR A 158 -20.64 -41.80 -21.67
C THR A 158 -21.26 -43.01 -22.32
N VAL A 159 -22.21 -43.63 -21.65
CA VAL A 159 -22.94 -44.80 -22.12
C VAL A 159 -24.46 -44.48 -22.13
N THR A 160 -25.10 -44.67 -23.27
CA THR A 160 -26.56 -44.52 -23.41
C THR A 160 -27.15 -45.80 -24.02
N GLY A 161 -28.39 -46.13 -23.70
CA GLY A 161 -29.07 -47.33 -24.20
C GLY A 161 -28.77 -48.63 -23.40
N MET A 162 -27.82 -48.63 -22.47
CA MET A 162 -27.63 -49.69 -21.51
C MET A 162 -27.17 -49.14 -20.16
N VAL A 163 -27.37 -49.93 -19.10
CA VAL A 163 -26.78 -49.61 -17.78
C VAL A 163 -25.34 -50.10 -17.78
N ASP A 164 -24.41 -49.14 -17.65
CA ASP A 164 -23.01 -49.44 -17.45
C ASP A 164 -22.78 -49.89 -16.00
N THR A 165 -22.30 -51.11 -15.83
CA THR A 165 -22.03 -51.73 -14.50
C THR A 165 -20.66 -51.36 -13.95
N ASN A 166 -19.83 -50.65 -14.73
CA ASN A 166 -18.47 -50.27 -14.37
C ASN A 166 -18.08 -48.87 -14.91
N PRO A 167 -18.84 -47.83 -14.55
CA PRO A 167 -18.60 -46.51 -15.08
C PRO A 167 -17.25 -45.94 -14.67
N ASN A 168 -16.62 -45.11 -15.57
CA ASN A 168 -15.38 -44.37 -15.34
C ASN A 168 -14.09 -45.18 -15.22
N ASN A 169 -14.02 -46.38 -15.81
CA ASN A 169 -12.84 -47.23 -15.77
C ASN A 169 -12.24 -47.56 -17.15
N TYR A 170 -12.44 -46.78 -18.16
CA TYR A 170 -12.01 -47.05 -19.54
C TYR A 170 -12.70 -48.20 -20.23
N LYS A 171 -13.78 -48.70 -19.65
CA LYS A 171 -14.49 -49.89 -20.12
C LYS A 171 -15.98 -49.82 -19.82
N ALA A 172 -16.80 -49.79 -20.85
CA ALA A 172 -18.25 -49.88 -20.72
C ALA A 172 -18.65 -51.37 -20.67
N GLU A 173 -19.40 -51.74 -19.64
CA GLU A 173 -19.88 -53.12 -19.41
C GLU A 173 -21.37 -53.13 -19.07
N GLY A 174 -22.14 -54.05 -19.64
CA GLY A 174 -23.55 -54.16 -19.33
C GLY A 174 -24.26 -55.32 -20.05
N ILE A 175 -25.56 -55.36 -19.89
CA ILE A 175 -26.46 -56.26 -20.60
C ILE A 175 -27.16 -55.45 -21.70
N ILE A 176 -27.16 -55.99 -22.91
CA ILE A 176 -27.84 -55.41 -24.05
C ILE A 176 -29.35 -55.43 -23.81
N GLY A 177 -29.96 -54.25 -23.82
CA GLY A 177 -31.43 -54.05 -23.81
C GLY A 177 -32.02 -54.18 -25.20
N ASN A 178 -33.17 -53.57 -25.40
CA ASN A 178 -33.85 -53.54 -26.71
C ASN A 178 -33.56 -52.25 -27.52
N ASP A 179 -32.88 -51.29 -26.91
CA ASP A 179 -32.57 -50.01 -27.49
C ASP A 179 -31.13 -49.99 -28.04
N ASP A 180 -30.91 -49.17 -29.07
CA ASP A 180 -29.59 -48.95 -29.61
C ASP A 180 -28.69 -48.30 -28.54
N ILE A 181 -27.44 -48.71 -28.54
CA ILE A 181 -26.46 -48.31 -27.53
C ILE A 181 -25.43 -47.38 -28.17
N MET A 182 -25.13 -46.27 -27.49
CA MET A 182 -24.01 -45.40 -27.82
C MET A 182 -23.04 -45.36 -26.66
N ILE A 183 -21.78 -45.62 -26.95
CA ILE A 183 -20.65 -45.49 -26.01
C ILE A 183 -19.69 -44.47 -26.57
N LYS A 184 -19.42 -43.39 -25.83
CA LYS A 184 -18.55 -42.34 -26.25
C LYS A 184 -17.39 -42.16 -25.27
N TYR A 185 -16.16 -42.23 -25.79
CA TYR A 185 -14.93 -41.93 -25.09
C TYR A 185 -14.38 -40.63 -25.59
N VAL A 186 -14.13 -39.65 -24.66
CA VAL A 186 -13.54 -38.35 -24.98
C VAL A 186 -12.14 -38.29 -24.37
N TRP A 187 -11.17 -38.10 -25.25
CA TRP A 187 -9.77 -37.92 -24.90
C TRP A 187 -9.34 -36.48 -25.18
N ARG A 188 -8.53 -35.93 -24.27
CA ARG A 188 -7.93 -34.62 -24.45
C ARG A 188 -6.42 -34.70 -24.43
N GLU A 189 -5.79 -33.77 -25.16
CA GLU A 189 -4.34 -33.62 -25.15
C GLU A 189 -3.84 -33.30 -23.73
N ASP A 190 -2.73 -33.94 -23.32
CA ASP A 190 -2.09 -33.78 -22.01
C ASP A 190 -0.58 -33.96 -22.19
N ASN A 191 0.10 -32.87 -22.59
CA ASN A 191 1.53 -32.83 -22.90
C ASN A 191 2.28 -31.82 -22.01
N ILE A 192 1.57 -30.90 -21.37
CA ILE A 192 2.17 -29.85 -20.55
C ILE A 192 1.58 -29.83 -19.14
N GLY A 193 2.39 -29.36 -18.21
CA GLY A 193 2.00 -29.14 -16.82
C GLY A 193 2.99 -28.18 -16.16
N PRO A 194 2.81 -27.83 -14.88
CA PRO A 194 3.64 -26.88 -14.16
C PRO A 194 5.14 -27.21 -14.17
N ASP A 195 5.51 -28.47 -14.25
CA ASP A 195 6.89 -28.96 -14.35
C ASP A 195 7.35 -29.18 -15.80
N GLY A 196 6.52 -28.82 -16.78
CA GLY A 196 6.79 -29.01 -18.21
C GLY A 196 6.50 -30.40 -18.76
N GLN A 197 5.82 -31.26 -17.98
CA GLN A 197 5.39 -32.60 -18.37
C GLN A 197 3.89 -32.78 -18.21
N ALA A 198 3.33 -33.86 -18.77
CA ALA A 198 1.93 -34.22 -18.61
C ALA A 198 1.57 -34.35 -17.12
N ASP A 199 0.47 -33.74 -16.69
CA ASP A 199 0.06 -33.64 -15.28
C ASP A 199 -1.34 -34.20 -14.99
N LYS A 200 -1.93 -34.87 -15.97
CA LYS A 200 -3.30 -35.42 -15.95
C LYS A 200 -4.40 -34.36 -15.96
N ILE A 201 -4.06 -33.15 -16.36
CA ILE A 201 -5.03 -32.09 -16.63
C ILE A 201 -4.99 -31.82 -18.13
N PRO A 202 -6.12 -31.87 -18.84
CA PRO A 202 -6.13 -31.59 -20.27
C PRO A 202 -5.51 -30.22 -20.60
N ASP A 203 -4.59 -30.20 -21.56
CA ASP A 203 -3.91 -28.98 -22.05
C ASP A 203 -4.90 -27.91 -22.50
N GLN A 204 -6.11 -28.31 -22.91
CA GLN A 204 -7.19 -27.40 -23.25
C GLN A 204 -7.55 -26.46 -22.09
N TYR A 205 -7.45 -26.92 -20.85
CA TYR A 205 -7.75 -26.16 -19.64
C TYR A 205 -6.52 -25.46 -19.05
N GLN A 206 -5.41 -25.51 -19.75
CA GLN A 206 -4.16 -24.92 -19.29
C GLN A 206 -3.68 -23.83 -20.25
N ILE A 207 -2.96 -22.87 -19.68
CA ILE A 207 -2.25 -21.83 -20.40
C ILE A 207 -0.79 -21.80 -19.99
N LYS A 208 0.07 -21.45 -20.94
CA LYS A 208 1.49 -21.22 -20.69
C LYS A 208 1.82 -19.76 -20.89
N VAL A 209 2.33 -19.10 -19.86
CA VAL A 209 2.80 -17.73 -19.94
C VAL A 209 4.28 -17.63 -19.60
N SER A 210 4.95 -16.65 -20.15
CA SER A 210 6.34 -16.34 -19.88
C SER A 210 6.49 -15.00 -19.18
N TYR A 211 7.56 -14.86 -18.42
CA TYR A 211 7.92 -13.64 -17.71
C TYR A 211 9.38 -13.31 -18.01
N ASP A 212 9.64 -12.09 -18.43
CA ASP A 212 10.97 -11.56 -18.68
C ASP A 212 11.30 -10.40 -17.75
N VAL A 213 12.60 -10.20 -17.54
CA VAL A 213 13.13 -9.08 -16.76
C VAL A 213 14.13 -8.30 -17.60
N VAL A 214 14.02 -6.98 -17.60
CA VAL A 214 14.86 -6.07 -18.38
C VAL A 214 15.52 -5.05 -17.44
N ASN A 215 16.78 -4.70 -17.74
CA ASN A 215 17.61 -3.76 -16.99
C ASN A 215 17.90 -4.18 -15.53
N GLY A 216 17.90 -5.48 -15.28
CA GLY A 216 18.19 -6.08 -13.99
C GLY A 216 17.98 -7.59 -14.03
N ALA A 217 17.79 -8.17 -12.85
CA ALA A 217 17.57 -9.60 -12.67
C ALA A 217 16.36 -9.87 -11.77
N TRP A 218 15.90 -11.12 -11.76
CA TRP A 218 14.98 -11.61 -10.74
C TRP A 218 15.63 -11.52 -9.37
N ASN A 219 14.85 -11.57 -8.30
CA ASN A 219 15.42 -11.42 -6.93
C ASN A 219 16.41 -12.54 -6.56
N ASP A 220 16.36 -13.69 -7.23
CA ASP A 220 17.34 -14.77 -7.10
C ASP A 220 18.67 -14.51 -7.86
N GLY A 221 18.72 -13.43 -8.65
CA GLY A 221 19.89 -13.03 -9.44
C GLY A 221 19.93 -13.61 -10.85
N THR A 222 18.95 -14.41 -11.27
CA THR A 222 18.86 -14.93 -12.64
C THR A 222 18.20 -13.93 -13.59
N THR A 223 18.44 -14.08 -14.90
CA THR A 223 17.86 -13.25 -15.96
C THR A 223 17.09 -14.05 -17.00
N ASN A 224 17.00 -15.38 -16.79
CA ASN A 224 16.33 -16.26 -17.73
C ASN A 224 14.81 -16.01 -17.74
N THR A 225 14.20 -16.19 -18.90
CA THR A 225 12.73 -16.23 -19.04
C THR A 225 12.15 -17.29 -18.11
N VAL A 226 11.20 -16.90 -17.29
CA VAL A 226 10.45 -17.80 -16.40
C VAL A 226 9.17 -18.22 -17.11
N ASN A 227 9.07 -19.51 -17.45
CA ASN A 227 7.85 -20.07 -18.02
C ASN A 227 6.99 -20.68 -16.91
N LYS A 228 5.68 -20.40 -16.93
CA LYS A 228 4.71 -20.98 -16.00
C LYS A 228 3.49 -21.49 -16.74
N VAL A 229 3.02 -22.66 -16.32
CA VAL A 229 1.74 -23.24 -16.75
C VAL A 229 0.72 -23.04 -15.64
N TYR A 230 -0.48 -22.63 -16.01
CA TYR A 230 -1.60 -22.44 -15.11
C TYR A 230 -2.80 -23.23 -15.58
N THR A 231 -3.46 -23.93 -14.68
CA THR A 231 -4.77 -24.53 -14.92
C THR A 231 -5.84 -23.45 -14.72
N LEU A 232 -6.67 -23.28 -15.72
CA LEU A 232 -7.87 -22.42 -15.64
C LEU A 232 -8.98 -23.20 -14.93
N THR A 233 -9.64 -22.57 -13.97
CA THR A 233 -10.73 -23.17 -13.22
C THR A 233 -11.97 -22.31 -13.26
N ASP A 234 -13.14 -22.96 -13.28
CA ASP A 234 -14.43 -22.33 -13.13
C ASP A 234 -14.67 -21.83 -11.68
N SER A 235 -15.87 -21.33 -11.41
CA SER A 235 -16.26 -20.84 -10.08
C SER A 235 -16.33 -21.94 -9.00
N GLU A 236 -16.44 -23.19 -9.42
CA GLU A 236 -16.50 -24.37 -8.55
C GLU A 236 -15.14 -25.01 -8.32
N GLY A 237 -14.11 -24.53 -9.05
CA GLY A 237 -12.73 -25.01 -8.96
C GLY A 237 -12.42 -26.17 -9.93
N ASN A 238 -13.30 -26.49 -10.86
CA ASN A 238 -13.06 -27.51 -11.87
C ASN A 238 -12.25 -26.95 -13.04
N PRO A 239 -11.36 -27.73 -13.66
CA PRO A 239 -10.65 -27.32 -14.87
C PRO A 239 -11.63 -26.94 -16.00
N SER A 240 -11.43 -25.77 -16.61
CA SER A 240 -12.33 -25.22 -17.61
C SER A 240 -11.61 -24.26 -18.56
N ASP A 241 -11.91 -24.34 -19.87
CA ASP A 241 -11.38 -23.42 -20.87
C ASP A 241 -11.99 -22.00 -20.76
N GLN A 242 -13.16 -21.89 -20.12
CA GLN A 242 -13.80 -20.61 -19.79
C GLN A 242 -13.42 -20.12 -18.38
N GLY A 243 -12.57 -20.86 -17.69
CA GLY A 243 -12.12 -20.56 -16.34
C GLY A 243 -11.07 -19.47 -16.27
N THR A 244 -10.59 -19.23 -15.08
CA THR A 244 -9.52 -18.25 -14.79
C THR A 244 -8.44 -18.85 -13.90
N ALA A 245 -7.26 -18.25 -13.93
CA ALA A 245 -6.19 -18.57 -12.99
C ALA A 245 -5.59 -17.28 -12.42
N ARG A 246 -5.10 -17.34 -11.18
CA ARG A 246 -4.35 -16.23 -10.58
C ARG A 246 -2.90 -16.29 -11.01
N ALA A 247 -2.39 -15.22 -11.62
CA ALA A 247 -0.97 -15.09 -11.96
C ALA A 247 -0.09 -15.11 -10.70
N GLN A 248 0.92 -15.98 -10.70
CA GLN A 248 1.96 -16.06 -9.69
C GLN A 248 3.23 -15.41 -10.24
N LEU A 249 3.39 -14.11 -9.99
CA LEU A 249 4.50 -13.36 -10.54
C LEU A 249 5.84 -13.79 -9.94
N PRO A 250 6.91 -13.86 -10.75
CA PRO A 250 8.26 -13.99 -10.23
C PRO A 250 8.63 -12.81 -9.31
N SER A 251 9.46 -13.07 -8.32
CA SER A 251 9.92 -12.04 -7.39
C SER A 251 10.92 -11.10 -8.07
N VAL A 252 10.61 -9.80 -8.10
CA VAL A 252 11.42 -8.76 -8.76
C VAL A 252 11.55 -7.50 -7.90
N GLY A 253 12.38 -6.57 -8.34
CA GLY A 253 12.50 -5.23 -7.77
C GLY A 253 13.72 -5.02 -6.87
N ASN A 254 14.50 -6.05 -6.55
CA ASN A 254 15.64 -5.97 -5.64
C ASN A 254 17.01 -6.13 -6.33
N LYS A 255 17.03 -6.39 -7.63
CA LYS A 255 18.26 -6.64 -8.42
C LYS A 255 18.31 -5.80 -9.70
N PRO A 256 18.24 -4.45 -9.62
CA PRO A 256 18.46 -3.60 -10.77
C PRO A 256 19.92 -3.68 -11.22
N ASN A 257 20.18 -3.45 -12.51
CA ASN A 257 21.50 -3.12 -13.00
C ASN A 257 21.93 -1.73 -12.51
N GLU A 258 23.23 -1.43 -12.61
CA GLU A 258 23.75 -0.09 -12.32
C GLU A 258 23.03 0.97 -13.19
N GLY A 259 22.67 2.10 -12.60
CA GLY A 259 21.91 3.16 -13.26
C GLY A 259 20.41 2.90 -13.38
N PHE A 260 19.90 1.85 -12.73
CA PHE A 260 18.48 1.53 -12.69
C PHE A 260 18.00 1.38 -11.26
N ALA A 261 16.68 1.51 -11.08
CA ALA A 261 15.99 1.30 -9.80
C ALA A 261 14.77 0.40 -10.02
N ARG A 262 14.05 0.14 -8.94
CA ARG A 262 12.79 -0.59 -8.99
C ARG A 262 11.86 0.02 -10.04
N GLY A 263 11.38 -0.80 -10.93
CA GLY A 263 10.51 -0.44 -12.03
C GLY A 263 9.10 -0.98 -11.88
N SER A 264 8.52 -1.37 -13.00
CA SER A 264 7.14 -1.88 -13.05
C SER A 264 6.98 -2.97 -14.09
N TRP A 265 5.92 -3.75 -13.93
CA TRP A 265 5.41 -4.61 -14.98
C TRP A 265 4.87 -3.75 -16.13
N GLN A 266 4.97 -4.25 -17.36
CA GLN A 266 4.41 -3.58 -18.54
C GLN A 266 2.91 -3.26 -18.35
N SER A 267 2.43 -2.25 -19.05
CA SER A 267 1.00 -1.95 -19.15
C SER A 267 0.27 -3.13 -19.78
N GLY A 268 -0.79 -3.65 -19.15
CA GLY A 268 -1.50 -4.84 -19.60
C GLY A 268 -1.16 -6.11 -18.84
N MET A 269 -0.25 -6.05 -17.86
CA MET A 269 -0.07 -7.15 -16.92
C MET A 269 -1.40 -7.45 -16.20
N LYS A 270 -1.86 -8.69 -16.31
CA LYS A 270 -3.08 -9.18 -15.65
C LYS A 270 -2.73 -10.02 -14.43
N TYR A 271 -3.48 -9.85 -13.34
CA TYR A 271 -3.40 -10.72 -12.17
C TYR A 271 -4.37 -11.91 -12.24
N THR A 272 -5.40 -11.80 -13.08
CA THR A 272 -6.32 -12.87 -13.43
C THR A 272 -6.11 -13.20 -14.89
N LEU A 273 -5.69 -14.43 -15.15
CA LEU A 273 -5.39 -14.95 -16.48
C LEU A 273 -6.59 -15.73 -17.01
N THR A 274 -6.79 -15.68 -18.31
CA THR A 274 -7.83 -16.38 -19.07
C THR A 274 -7.20 -17.15 -20.22
N LYS A 275 -7.98 -17.90 -20.98
CA LYS A 275 -7.49 -18.63 -22.17
C LYS A 275 -6.84 -17.71 -23.21
N GLU A 276 -7.26 -16.45 -23.29
CA GLU A 276 -6.69 -15.44 -24.19
C GLU A 276 -5.22 -15.10 -23.86
N ASP A 277 -4.79 -15.37 -22.62
CA ASP A 277 -3.43 -15.09 -22.17
C ASP A 277 -2.45 -16.24 -22.47
N ASP A 278 -2.91 -17.32 -23.14
CA ASP A 278 -2.02 -18.42 -23.56
C ASP A 278 -0.95 -17.93 -24.53
N GLY A 279 0.31 -18.27 -24.24
CA GLY A 279 1.46 -17.78 -25.02
C GLY A 279 1.88 -16.36 -24.73
N SER A 280 1.22 -15.65 -23.81
CA SER A 280 1.59 -14.27 -23.46
C SER A 280 2.96 -14.20 -22.78
N ASN A 281 3.66 -13.08 -23.05
CA ASN A 281 4.90 -12.75 -22.39
C ASN A 281 4.76 -11.44 -21.59
N PHE A 282 4.97 -11.49 -20.29
CA PHE A 282 4.89 -10.34 -19.39
C PHE A 282 6.29 -9.88 -18.99
N VAL A 283 6.59 -8.61 -19.20
CA VAL A 283 7.92 -8.05 -18.98
C VAL A 283 7.92 -7.12 -17.77
N TYR A 284 8.85 -7.37 -16.85
CA TYR A 284 9.19 -6.41 -15.81
C TYR A 284 10.41 -5.61 -16.23
N THR A 285 10.29 -4.29 -16.25
CA THR A 285 11.38 -3.38 -16.62
C THR A 285 11.80 -2.56 -15.43
N TYR A 286 13.07 -2.68 -15.01
CA TYR A 286 13.68 -1.75 -14.06
C TYR A 286 13.80 -0.38 -14.71
N ALA A 287 13.40 0.66 -13.98
CA ALA A 287 13.37 2.03 -14.48
C ALA A 287 14.76 2.66 -14.44
N PRO A 288 15.13 3.49 -15.45
CA PRO A 288 16.32 4.33 -15.35
C PRO A 288 16.30 5.15 -14.06
N ALA A 289 17.45 5.30 -13.44
CA ALA A 289 17.56 5.90 -12.11
C ALA A 289 18.72 6.87 -11.97
N LYS A 290 18.65 7.69 -10.93
CA LYS A 290 19.67 8.63 -10.50
C LYS A 290 20.01 8.44 -9.04
N ASN A 291 21.20 8.85 -8.66
CA ASN A 291 21.62 8.86 -7.28
C ASN A 291 21.08 10.09 -6.57
N VAL A 292 20.58 9.87 -5.35
CA VAL A 292 20.20 10.92 -4.42
C VAL A 292 21.14 10.82 -3.22
N THR A 293 22.04 11.77 -3.07
CA THR A 293 22.98 11.86 -1.98
C THR A 293 22.47 12.84 -0.94
N VAL A 294 22.23 12.37 0.27
CA VAL A 294 21.85 13.20 1.41
C VAL A 294 23.04 13.35 2.32
N ILE A 295 23.46 14.59 2.52
CA ILE A 295 24.61 14.99 3.34
C ILE A 295 24.06 15.76 4.54
N THR A 296 24.42 15.37 5.76
CA THR A 296 24.12 16.14 6.96
C THR A 296 25.43 16.49 7.65
N GLU A 297 25.70 17.77 7.79
CA GLU A 297 26.89 18.29 8.44
C GLU A 297 26.51 19.03 9.71
N PHE A 298 27.32 18.86 10.74
CA PHE A 298 27.21 19.54 12.03
C PHE A 298 28.50 20.29 12.29
N TYR A 299 28.43 21.59 12.50
CA TYR A 299 29.57 22.46 12.78
C TYR A 299 29.56 22.90 14.24
N ASN A 300 30.66 22.60 14.94
CA ASN A 300 30.86 23.01 16.31
C ASN A 300 30.99 24.55 16.43
N ARG A 301 30.99 25.07 17.65
CA ARG A 301 31.14 26.50 17.95
C ARG A 301 32.40 27.12 17.30
N ASP A 302 33.52 26.38 17.26
CA ASP A 302 34.77 26.84 16.63
C ASP A 302 34.74 26.80 15.08
N GLY A 303 33.62 26.44 14.48
CA GLY A 303 33.45 26.28 13.04
C GLY A 303 34.00 24.98 12.49
N SER A 304 34.55 24.10 13.31
CA SER A 304 35.00 22.78 12.87
C SER A 304 33.86 21.82 12.61
N LEU A 305 34.03 20.92 11.63
CA LEU A 305 33.06 19.85 11.37
C LEU A 305 33.08 18.83 12.49
N SER A 306 31.90 18.51 13.04
CA SER A 306 31.75 17.47 14.04
C SER A 306 32.10 16.08 13.47
N THR A 307 32.96 15.35 14.15
CA THR A 307 33.35 13.98 13.78
C THR A 307 32.43 12.90 14.35
N VAL A 308 31.50 13.30 15.24
CA VAL A 308 30.58 12.38 15.94
C VAL A 308 29.15 12.48 15.44
N LYS A 309 28.81 13.54 14.73
CA LYS A 309 27.47 13.78 14.18
C LYS A 309 27.54 14.03 12.68
N GLY A 310 26.42 13.76 12.01
CA GLY A 310 26.30 13.92 10.57
C GLY A 310 26.63 12.66 9.79
N GLY A 311 26.76 12.82 8.50
CA GLY A 311 27.08 11.72 7.58
C GLY A 311 26.51 11.91 6.19
N THR A 312 26.85 10.96 5.33
CA THR A 312 26.38 10.91 3.94
C THR A 312 25.67 9.60 3.69
N SER A 313 24.50 9.68 3.04
CA SER A 313 23.75 8.51 2.60
C SER A 313 23.42 8.67 1.13
N THR A 314 23.60 7.60 0.34
CA THR A 314 23.25 7.61 -1.09
C THR A 314 22.15 6.60 -1.37
N TYR A 315 21.15 7.02 -2.13
CA TYR A 315 20.00 6.24 -2.54
C TYR A 315 19.87 6.29 -4.06
N THR A 316 19.50 5.18 -4.68
CA THR A 316 19.15 5.14 -6.10
C THR A 316 17.64 5.28 -6.25
N ARG A 317 17.17 6.21 -7.08
CA ARG A 317 15.75 6.50 -7.30
C ARG A 317 15.43 6.54 -8.80
N ALA A 318 14.28 5.98 -9.17
CA ALA A 318 13.83 5.98 -10.55
C ALA A 318 13.54 7.40 -11.04
N ILE A 319 13.93 7.70 -12.28
CA ILE A 319 13.58 8.95 -12.96
C ILE A 319 12.04 9.05 -13.01
N GLY A 320 11.50 10.24 -12.71
CA GLY A 320 10.07 10.50 -12.64
C GLY A 320 9.42 10.12 -11.30
N SER A 321 10.14 9.45 -10.39
CA SER A 321 9.62 9.19 -9.03
C SER A 321 9.70 10.45 -8.16
N THR A 322 8.78 10.56 -7.22
CA THR A 322 8.84 11.61 -6.19
C THR A 322 9.75 11.16 -5.06
N ILE A 323 10.52 12.10 -4.52
CA ILE A 323 11.31 11.92 -3.33
C ILE A 323 10.90 12.88 -2.24
N ASP A 324 11.17 12.48 -1.02
CA ASP A 324 10.83 13.19 0.19
C ASP A 324 11.85 12.79 1.26
N PHE A 325 12.91 13.60 1.37
CA PHE A 325 13.97 13.40 2.35
C PHE A 325 13.93 14.53 3.36
N GLY A 326 13.93 14.18 4.64
CA GLY A 326 13.93 15.14 5.72
C GLY A 326 15.10 14.92 6.67
N THR A 327 15.46 15.99 7.38
CA THR A 327 16.29 15.93 8.57
C THR A 327 15.42 16.09 9.82
N ALA A 328 15.99 15.97 11.00
CA ALA A 328 15.26 16.22 12.24
C ALA A 328 14.77 17.68 12.29
N THR A 329 13.58 17.90 12.81
CA THR A 329 13.06 19.26 13.03
C THR A 329 13.65 19.90 14.29
N TYR A 330 14.28 19.11 15.14
CA TYR A 330 14.93 19.54 16.36
C TYR A 330 16.12 18.62 16.70
N ASN A 331 17.26 19.20 16.96
CA ASN A 331 18.41 18.58 17.56
C ASN A 331 18.83 19.41 18.76
N ARG A 332 18.81 18.83 19.96
CA ARG A 332 19.19 19.55 21.18
C ARG A 332 20.61 20.09 21.06
N GLY A 333 20.75 21.40 21.25
CA GLY A 333 22.03 22.10 21.16
C GLY A 333 22.50 22.36 19.71
N TRP A 334 21.59 22.26 18.72
CA TRP A 334 21.91 22.46 17.32
C TRP A 334 20.76 23.15 16.60
N ILE A 335 21.06 24.08 15.73
CA ILE A 335 20.11 24.76 14.86
C ILE A 335 20.40 24.43 13.40
N LEU A 336 19.36 24.19 12.61
CA LEU A 336 19.48 24.05 11.16
C LEU A 336 19.73 25.44 10.55
N GLU A 337 20.90 25.62 9.98
CA GLU A 337 21.29 26.88 9.33
C GLU A 337 20.82 26.93 7.89
N SER A 338 21.01 25.83 7.15
CA SER A 338 20.66 25.81 5.73
C SER A 338 20.27 24.42 5.25
N GLU A 339 19.42 24.42 4.25
CA GLU A 339 19.10 23.33 3.35
C GLU A 339 19.50 23.72 1.93
N THR A 340 20.23 22.89 1.23
CA THR A 340 20.59 23.12 -0.17
C THR A 340 20.26 21.89 -0.99
N VAL A 341 19.56 22.07 -2.09
CA VAL A 341 19.17 21.00 -3.02
C VAL A 341 19.71 21.33 -4.41
N THR A 342 20.39 20.37 -5.02
CA THR A 342 20.88 20.46 -6.41
C THR A 342 20.43 19.24 -7.19
N GLY A 343 20.27 19.38 -8.52
CA GLY A 343 19.82 18.30 -9.42
C GLY A 343 18.31 18.08 -9.48
N MET A 344 17.54 18.81 -8.67
CA MET A 344 16.06 18.84 -8.77
C MET A 344 15.52 20.20 -8.30
N VAL A 345 14.25 20.45 -8.64
CA VAL A 345 13.50 21.56 -8.05
C VAL A 345 12.91 21.08 -6.74
N ASP A 346 13.30 21.72 -5.65
CA ASP A 346 12.67 21.51 -4.36
C ASP A 346 11.33 22.24 -4.31
N THR A 347 10.26 21.51 -4.09
CA THR A 347 8.89 22.05 -4.02
C THR A 347 8.52 22.56 -2.63
N ASN A 348 9.39 22.37 -1.64
CA ASN A 348 9.16 22.75 -0.26
C ASN A 348 10.44 23.25 0.44
N PRO A 349 11.11 24.29 -0.11
CA PRO A 349 12.40 24.74 0.40
C PRO A 349 12.30 25.29 1.82
N ASN A 350 13.38 25.14 2.61
CA ASN A 350 13.57 25.71 3.95
C ASN A 350 12.65 25.19 5.06
N ASN A 351 12.18 23.95 4.96
CA ASN A 351 11.33 23.35 6.00
C ASN A 351 11.86 22.05 6.59
N TYR A 352 13.16 21.82 6.60
CA TYR A 352 13.81 20.58 7.06
C TYR A 352 13.52 19.35 6.17
N ARG A 353 13.07 19.57 4.92
CA ARG A 353 12.56 18.49 4.10
C ARG A 353 12.59 18.82 2.61
N ALA A 354 13.50 18.19 1.88
CA ALA A 354 13.60 18.33 0.44
C ALA A 354 12.58 17.41 -0.27
N GLN A 355 11.72 18.00 -1.06
CA GLN A 355 10.68 17.32 -1.83
C GLN A 355 10.77 17.66 -3.31
N GLY A 356 10.59 16.65 -4.17
CA GLY A 356 10.62 16.90 -5.61
C GLY A 356 10.50 15.65 -6.44
N THR A 357 10.71 15.81 -7.74
CA THR A 357 10.71 14.73 -8.72
C THR A 357 12.11 14.49 -9.23
N VAL A 358 12.53 13.24 -9.29
CA VAL A 358 13.83 12.82 -9.83
C VAL A 358 13.86 13.09 -11.34
N GLY A 359 14.77 13.95 -11.77
CA GLY A 359 15.03 14.29 -13.17
C GLY A 359 16.11 13.39 -13.79
N ASN A 360 16.81 13.96 -14.77
CA ASN A 360 17.90 13.28 -15.51
C ASN A 360 19.29 13.48 -14.87
N GLU A 361 19.38 14.20 -13.75
CA GLU A 361 20.63 14.51 -13.06
C GLU A 361 20.66 13.84 -11.69
N ASP A 362 21.86 13.58 -11.18
CA ASP A 362 22.03 13.15 -9.81
C ASP A 362 21.66 14.30 -8.84
N ILE A 363 21.07 13.95 -7.71
CA ILE A 363 20.56 14.91 -6.74
C ILE A 363 21.46 14.90 -5.51
N THR A 364 21.80 16.11 -5.03
CA THR A 364 22.44 16.29 -3.73
C THR A 364 21.57 17.15 -2.84
N ILE A 365 21.27 16.66 -1.65
CA ILE A 365 20.54 17.34 -0.58
C ILE A 365 21.53 17.51 0.56
N LYS A 366 21.78 18.76 0.97
CA LYS A 366 22.71 19.05 2.06
C LYS A 366 22.01 19.84 3.15
N TYR A 367 22.07 19.33 4.37
CA TYR A 367 21.61 19.97 5.60
C TYR A 367 22.81 20.39 6.40
N VAL A 368 22.89 21.68 6.79
CA VAL A 368 23.94 22.25 7.63
C VAL A 368 23.35 22.61 8.98
N TRP A 369 23.87 22.01 10.01
CA TRP A 369 23.52 22.26 11.41
C TRP A 369 24.69 22.97 12.10
N ARG A 370 24.39 23.95 12.95
CA ARG A 370 25.36 24.60 13.80
C ARG A 370 25.01 24.43 15.26
N GLU A 371 26.03 24.44 16.11
CA GLU A 371 25.88 24.40 17.55
C GLU A 371 25.10 25.63 18.04
N ASP A 372 24.17 25.45 18.98
CA ASP A 372 23.31 26.47 19.55
C ASP A 372 23.01 26.07 21.01
N ASN A 373 23.92 26.45 21.92
CA ASN A 373 23.88 26.13 23.35
C ASN A 373 23.90 27.38 24.22
N ILE A 374 24.36 28.51 23.69
CA ILE A 374 24.50 29.76 24.40
C ILE A 374 23.62 30.87 23.84
N GLY A 375 23.34 31.87 24.66
CA GLY A 375 22.60 33.07 24.28
C GLY A 375 22.61 34.07 25.44
N PRO A 376 22.07 35.26 25.26
CA PRO A 376 22.11 36.38 26.24
C PRO A 376 21.53 36.04 27.61
N ASP A 377 20.65 35.04 27.71
CA ASP A 377 20.06 34.56 28.96
C ASP A 377 20.71 33.25 29.47
N GLY A 378 21.85 32.85 28.87
CA GLY A 378 22.54 31.63 29.19
C GLY A 378 21.90 30.36 28.61
N GLN A 379 20.98 30.50 27.63
CA GLN A 379 20.32 29.38 26.96
C GLN A 379 20.38 29.56 25.43
N ALA A 380 20.14 28.48 24.70
CA ALA A 380 20.06 28.50 23.24
C ALA A 380 19.03 29.54 22.75
N ASP A 381 19.42 30.41 21.83
CA ASP A 381 18.65 31.56 21.37
C ASP A 381 18.30 31.52 19.88
N LYS A 382 18.59 30.42 19.19
CA LYS A 382 18.42 30.21 17.76
C LYS A 382 19.41 30.98 16.89
N ILE A 383 20.47 31.46 17.47
CA ILE A 383 21.62 32.02 16.76
C ILE A 383 22.76 31.00 16.92
N PRO A 384 23.42 30.53 15.85
CA PRO A 384 24.55 29.62 15.99
C PRO A 384 25.64 30.19 16.90
N ASP A 385 26.12 29.39 17.86
CA ASP A 385 27.19 29.76 18.79
C ASP A 385 28.46 30.23 18.06
N GLN A 386 28.69 29.75 16.85
CA GLN A 386 29.76 30.18 15.97
C GLN A 386 29.76 31.69 15.68
N TYR A 387 28.61 32.32 15.73
CA TYR A 387 28.44 33.78 15.48
C TYR A 387 28.33 34.59 16.78
N GLN A 388 28.58 33.95 17.91
CA GLN A 388 28.48 34.53 19.23
C GLN A 388 29.79 34.42 19.97
N ILE A 389 30.01 35.39 20.88
CA ILE A 389 31.13 35.37 21.83
C ILE A 389 30.57 35.54 23.23
N GLU A 390 31.23 34.91 24.20
CA GLU A 390 30.94 35.07 25.63
C GLU A 390 32.09 35.83 26.28
N VAL A 391 31.80 36.93 26.96
CA VAL A 391 32.79 37.70 27.70
C VAL A 391 32.38 37.87 29.16
N THR A 392 33.37 38.06 30.01
CA THR A 392 33.18 38.22 31.45
C THR A 392 33.72 39.55 31.95
N TYR A 393 33.04 40.09 32.95
CA TYR A 393 33.44 41.35 33.59
C TYR A 393 33.55 41.13 35.09
N ASP A 394 34.64 41.61 35.69
CA ASP A 394 34.84 41.67 37.13
C ASP A 394 35.10 43.09 37.61
N VAL A 395 34.79 43.33 38.88
CA VAL A 395 35.03 44.60 39.55
C VAL A 395 35.92 44.37 40.80
N VAL A 396 36.91 45.17 40.97
CA VAL A 396 37.92 45.07 42.05
C VAL A 396 37.95 46.38 42.84
N ASN A 397 38.07 46.28 44.18
CA ASN A 397 38.13 47.38 45.12
C ASN A 397 36.84 48.25 45.16
N GLY A 398 35.71 47.67 44.77
CA GLY A 398 34.40 48.31 44.77
C GLY A 398 33.34 47.35 44.30
N THR A 399 32.18 47.90 43.90
CA THR A 399 31.05 47.18 43.34
C THR A 399 30.62 47.80 42.01
N TRP A 400 29.80 47.09 41.27
CA TRP A 400 29.04 47.67 40.16
C TRP A 400 28.14 48.80 40.70
N ASN A 401 27.65 49.66 39.84
CA ASN A 401 26.81 50.81 40.26
C ASN A 401 25.50 50.38 40.93
N ASP A 402 25.07 49.15 40.75
CA ASP A 402 23.88 48.53 41.39
C ASP A 402 24.20 47.98 42.78
N GLY A 403 25.46 48.02 43.22
CA GLY A 403 25.92 47.56 44.55
C GLY A 403 26.29 46.08 44.59
N THR A 404 26.25 45.36 43.49
CA THR A 404 26.73 43.95 43.40
C THR A 404 28.20 43.89 43.01
N ASN A 405 28.83 42.74 43.22
CA ASN A 405 30.22 42.50 42.84
C ASN A 405 30.41 41.13 42.19
N ASP A 406 29.33 40.51 41.78
CA ASP A 406 29.40 39.25 41.08
C ASP A 406 29.98 39.42 39.68
N THR A 407 30.65 38.39 39.16
CA THR A 407 31.13 38.36 37.77
C THR A 407 29.93 38.44 36.83
N ILE A 408 29.95 39.41 35.91
CA ILE A 408 28.91 39.54 34.87
C ILE A 408 29.35 38.77 33.65
N TYR A 409 28.46 37.90 33.18
CA TYR A 409 28.60 37.15 31.92
C TYR A 409 27.74 37.79 30.87
N LYS A 410 28.28 38.11 29.67
CA LYS A 410 27.52 38.61 28.55
C LYS A 410 27.81 37.83 27.27
N VAL A 411 26.80 37.47 26.56
CA VAL A 411 26.88 36.91 25.20
C VAL A 411 26.55 37.97 24.18
N TYR A 412 27.38 38.12 23.17
CA TYR A 412 27.17 39.04 22.06
C TYR A 412 27.11 38.30 20.74
N THR A 413 26.18 38.67 19.89
CA THR A 413 26.13 38.23 18.50
C THR A 413 26.98 39.15 17.64
N LEU A 414 27.88 38.56 16.85
CA LEU A 414 28.72 39.29 15.87
C LEU A 414 27.93 39.45 14.57
N PHE A 415 28.02 40.60 13.94
CA PHE A 415 27.32 40.93 12.71
C PHE A 415 28.28 41.38 11.61
N ASP A 416 28.00 40.93 10.35
CA ASP A 416 28.68 41.44 9.16
C ASP A 416 28.23 42.89 8.82
N GLU A 417 28.81 43.49 7.78
CA GLU A 417 28.46 44.83 7.28
C GLU A 417 26.99 44.95 6.84
N ASN A 418 26.31 43.84 6.55
CA ASN A 418 24.92 43.76 6.14
C ASN A 418 23.96 43.55 7.31
N GLY A 419 24.48 43.35 8.52
CA GLY A 419 23.70 43.07 9.72
C GLY A 419 23.28 41.62 9.87
N ASN A 420 23.92 40.68 9.18
CA ASN A 420 23.69 39.25 9.37
C ASN A 420 24.66 38.67 10.41
N PRO A 421 24.23 37.71 11.26
CA PRO A 421 25.13 37.00 12.15
C PRO A 421 26.30 36.38 11.37
N SER A 422 27.54 36.61 11.82
CA SER A 422 28.73 36.18 11.10
C SER A 422 29.91 35.96 12.05
N GLN A 423 30.70 34.91 11.85
CA GLN A 423 31.93 34.64 12.60
C GLN A 423 32.99 35.76 12.38
N ASP A 424 33.05 36.31 11.19
CA ASP A 424 33.98 37.41 10.86
C ASP A 424 33.39 38.81 11.15
N GLY A 425 32.24 38.86 11.80
CA GLY A 425 31.55 40.08 12.16
C GLY A 425 32.13 40.79 13.38
N THR A 426 31.52 41.93 13.73
CA THR A 426 31.84 42.70 14.92
C THR A 426 30.58 43.05 15.70
N VAL A 427 30.76 43.44 16.98
CA VAL A 427 29.65 43.97 17.79
C VAL A 427 30.21 45.09 18.66
N LYS A 428 29.39 46.11 18.88
CA LYS A 428 29.72 47.21 19.78
C LYS A 428 29.80 46.67 21.22
N HIS A 429 30.93 46.96 21.87
CA HIS A 429 31.14 46.57 23.25
C HIS A 429 30.31 47.45 24.20
N GLU A 430 29.44 46.84 24.99
CA GLU A 430 28.60 47.48 26.01
C GLU A 430 29.13 47.15 27.40
N LEU A 431 29.89 48.07 27.97
CA LEU A 431 30.49 47.88 29.31
C LEU A 431 29.44 48.01 30.43
N PRO A 432 29.56 47.20 31.51
CA PRO A 432 28.77 47.40 32.73
C PRO A 432 29.01 48.78 33.34
N GLU A 433 27.98 49.33 34.00
CA GLU A 433 28.07 50.62 34.68
C GLU A 433 28.89 50.52 35.97
N VAL A 434 29.96 51.32 36.05
CA VAL A 434 30.93 51.38 37.15
C VAL A 434 31.30 52.79 37.51
N GLY A 435 32.10 52.98 38.56
CA GLY A 435 32.72 54.23 38.93
C GLY A 435 32.04 54.97 40.07
N ASN A 436 30.82 54.55 40.47
CA ASN A 436 30.06 55.22 41.53
C ASN A 436 30.04 54.48 42.89
N ALA A 437 30.63 53.32 42.98
CA ALA A 437 30.56 52.48 44.19
C ALA A 437 31.95 51.92 44.62
N PRO A 438 32.97 52.76 44.85
CA PRO A 438 34.27 52.34 45.39
C PRO A 438 34.12 51.88 46.84
N LEU A 439 34.99 50.95 47.27
CA LEU A 439 35.18 50.66 48.69
C LEU A 439 35.86 51.83 49.40
N GLU A 440 35.79 51.85 50.75
CA GLU A 440 36.47 52.86 51.53
C GLU A 440 37.99 52.87 51.24
N GLY A 441 38.56 54.02 50.98
CA GLY A 441 39.95 54.19 50.59
C GLY A 441 40.24 54.12 49.09
N TYR A 442 39.16 53.99 48.25
CA TYR A 442 39.29 53.92 46.79
C TYR A 442 38.45 55.00 46.12
N THR A 443 38.76 55.33 44.89
CA THR A 443 38.11 56.33 44.06
C THR A 443 37.83 55.74 42.66
N ILE A 444 37.31 56.54 41.76
CA ILE A 444 37.12 56.17 40.35
C ILE A 444 38.37 55.51 39.82
N GLY A 445 38.23 54.37 39.16
CA GLY A 445 39.28 53.58 38.57
C GLY A 445 39.22 53.54 37.06
N GLU A 446 39.77 52.49 36.52
CA GLU A 446 39.84 52.27 35.08
C GLU A 446 39.67 50.78 34.72
N TRP A 447 39.23 50.60 33.50
CA TRP A 447 39.16 49.25 32.92
C TRP A 447 40.54 48.73 32.57
N SER A 448 40.70 47.43 32.50
CA SER A 448 41.92 46.80 32.00
C SER A 448 42.33 47.33 30.63
N SER A 449 43.62 47.39 30.37
CA SER A 449 44.21 48.06 29.19
C SER A 449 43.87 47.38 27.83
N ASN A 450 43.21 46.28 27.85
CA ASN A 450 42.82 45.49 26.66
C ASN A 450 41.38 45.71 26.23
N ILE A 451 40.71 46.73 26.74
CA ILE A 451 39.34 47.04 26.36
C ILE A 451 39.30 47.64 24.96
N GLU A 452 38.53 47.01 24.07
CA GLU A 452 38.21 47.49 22.73
C GLU A 452 36.74 47.94 22.66
N TYR A 453 36.41 48.93 21.83
CA TYR A 453 35.03 49.42 21.65
C TYR A 453 34.24 48.50 20.77
N GLU A 454 34.88 47.70 19.95
CA GLU A 454 34.28 46.70 19.09
C GLU A 454 34.89 45.34 19.42
N LEU A 455 34.00 44.39 19.65
CA LEU A 455 34.40 42.99 19.91
C LEU A 455 34.31 42.19 18.63
N THR A 456 35.23 41.24 18.50
CA THR A 456 35.34 40.29 17.38
C THR A 456 35.37 38.87 17.93
N HIS A 457 35.37 37.86 17.07
CA HIS A 457 35.53 36.47 17.52
C HIS A 457 36.82 36.16 18.31
N LYS A 458 37.85 37.04 18.19
CA LYS A 458 39.06 36.90 18.98
C LYS A 458 38.88 37.23 20.46
N ASP A 459 37.80 37.92 20.78
CA ASP A 459 37.43 38.33 22.12
C ASP A 459 36.55 37.30 22.82
N ASP A 460 36.29 36.14 22.19
CA ASP A 460 35.59 35.04 22.83
C ASP A 460 36.35 34.55 24.07
N GLU A 461 35.61 34.35 25.15
CA GLU A 461 36.17 34.04 26.50
C GLU A 461 37.02 35.14 27.10
N ALA A 462 36.99 36.37 26.55
CA ALA A 462 37.73 37.49 27.10
C ALA A 462 37.21 37.88 28.49
N HIS A 463 38.16 38.29 29.33
CA HIS A 463 37.92 38.70 30.71
C HIS A 463 38.35 40.15 30.89
N PHE A 464 37.41 41.01 31.25
CA PHE A 464 37.61 42.43 31.45
C PHE A 464 37.41 42.79 32.91
N THR A 465 38.37 43.55 33.51
CA THR A 465 38.34 43.93 34.92
C THR A 465 38.32 45.45 35.06
N TYR A 466 37.35 45.98 35.83
CA TYR A 466 37.37 47.35 36.29
C TYR A 466 37.99 47.39 37.69
N THR A 467 39.04 48.20 37.88
CA THR A 467 39.73 48.35 39.15
C THR A 467 39.58 49.76 39.68
N TYR A 468 38.88 49.94 40.81
CA TYR A 468 38.88 51.21 41.52
C TYR A 468 40.26 51.54 42.03
N SER A 469 40.72 52.80 41.84
CA SER A 469 42.04 53.27 42.20
C SER A 469 42.14 53.62 43.69
N VAL A 470 43.28 53.34 44.30
CA VAL A 470 43.57 53.77 45.70
C VAL A 470 43.59 55.28 45.77
N ILE A 471 42.90 55.89 46.74
CA ILE A 471 43.02 57.33 47.02
C ILE A 471 44.48 57.58 47.47
N SER A 472 45.24 58.32 46.68
CA SER A 472 46.61 58.74 47.02
C SER A 472 46.55 59.85 48.03
N ASP A 473 47.41 59.81 49.09
CA ASP A 473 47.54 60.87 50.09
C ASP A 473 47.82 62.27 49.49
N THR A 474 48.16 62.34 48.23
CA THR A 474 48.37 63.61 47.50
C THR A 474 47.08 64.32 47.09
N ASP A 475 45.91 63.67 47.11
CA ASP A 475 44.62 64.22 46.71
C ASP A 475 43.77 64.76 47.89
N VAL A 476 44.25 64.57 49.12
CA VAL A 476 43.61 65.15 50.30
C VAL A 476 44.03 66.60 50.43
N LYS A 477 43.37 67.53 49.78
CA LYS A 477 43.50 68.96 50.05
C LYS A 477 43.02 69.21 51.49
N PRO A 478 43.86 69.71 52.39
CA PRO A 478 43.46 69.95 53.77
C PRO A 478 42.32 70.93 53.84
N SER A 479 41.20 70.50 54.28
CA SER A 479 40.06 71.40 54.62
C SER A 479 40.38 72.10 55.93
N LYS A 480 40.47 73.41 55.84
CA LYS A 480 40.62 74.34 56.92
C LYS A 480 39.47 74.17 57.93
N PRO A 481 39.74 74.12 59.27
CA PRO A 481 38.70 74.08 60.25
C PRO A 481 37.93 75.36 60.30
N SER A 482 36.61 75.32 60.23
CA SER A 482 35.72 76.45 60.49
C SER A 482 34.83 76.04 61.67
N ASP A 483 34.90 76.91 62.67
CA ASP A 483 34.27 76.88 63.95
C ASP A 483 32.74 76.85 63.93
N THR A 484 32.21 76.10 64.88
CA THR A 484 31.08 76.36 65.76
C THR A 484 29.87 77.15 65.25
N GLU A 485 28.73 76.61 65.23
CA GLU A 485 27.60 76.93 66.10
C GLU A 485 26.37 76.07 65.86
N ASN A 486 25.91 75.44 66.91
CA ASN A 486 24.56 75.00 67.08
C ASN A 486 23.66 76.14 67.55
N PRO A 487 22.39 76.35 67.37
CA PRO A 487 21.38 75.42 67.82
C PRO A 487 20.02 75.38 67.07
N LYS A 488 19.33 74.30 67.41
CA LYS A 488 17.90 74.18 67.67
C LYS A 488 16.84 74.28 66.57
N ASN A 489 16.09 73.24 66.61
CA ASN A 489 14.62 73.10 66.64
C ASN A 489 13.84 72.86 65.34
N GLU A 490 13.14 71.76 65.56
CA GLU A 490 11.75 71.47 65.33
C GLU A 490 11.29 70.95 64.00
N SER A 491 11.02 69.65 64.05
CA SER A 491 9.68 69.06 63.77
C SER A 491 9.01 69.41 62.46
N THR A 492 8.93 68.46 61.61
CA THR A 492 7.59 67.90 61.22
C THR A 492 7.75 66.67 60.35
N VAL A 493 7.21 65.61 60.87
CA VAL A 493 6.96 64.34 60.18
C VAL A 493 6.00 64.59 59.04
N LYS A 494 6.35 64.20 57.84
CA LYS A 494 5.39 63.84 56.82
C LYS A 494 5.81 62.49 56.19
N GLU A 495 5.16 61.46 56.64
CA GLU A 495 5.13 60.15 55.96
C GLU A 495 4.63 60.37 54.54
N THR A 496 5.42 60.01 53.55
CA THR A 496 4.94 59.78 52.20
C THR A 496 5.13 58.30 51.92
N LYS A 497 4.02 57.59 52.00
CA LYS A 497 3.92 56.21 51.51
C LYS A 497 4.29 56.17 50.04
N THR A 498 5.42 55.57 49.74
CA THR A 498 5.74 55.15 48.38
C THR A 498 5.22 53.73 48.20
N GLU A 499 4.14 53.59 47.44
CA GLU A 499 3.61 52.30 47.02
C GLU A 499 4.62 51.66 46.09
N ASN A 500 5.17 50.56 46.49
CA ASN A 500 5.92 49.62 45.63
C ASN A 500 4.94 49.01 44.62
N LYS A 501 4.94 49.46 43.38
CA LYS A 501 4.24 48.83 42.28
C LYS A 501 5.09 47.66 41.82
N VAL A 502 4.78 46.47 42.34
CA VAL A 502 5.28 45.20 41.84
C VAL A 502 4.69 45.00 40.46
N VAL A 503 5.52 45.11 39.40
CA VAL A 503 5.13 44.72 38.05
C VAL A 503 5.19 43.21 37.99
N ASN A 504 4.05 42.56 38.12
CA ASN A 504 3.87 41.16 37.91
C ASN A 504 3.81 40.90 36.40
N THR A 505 4.91 40.54 35.76
CA THR A 505 4.92 39.99 34.42
C THR A 505 4.57 38.50 34.51
N ALA A 506 3.27 38.21 34.65
CA ALA A 506 2.77 36.88 34.46
C ALA A 506 2.72 36.56 32.97
N TYR A 507 3.67 35.79 32.50
CA TYR A 507 3.54 35.05 31.22
C TYR A 507 2.45 33.99 31.41
N SER A 508 1.23 34.30 30.96
CA SER A 508 0.20 33.26 30.81
C SER A 508 0.44 32.55 29.49
N THR A 509 1.18 31.44 29.54
CA THR A 509 1.20 30.50 28.45
C THR A 509 -0.16 29.82 28.37
N ASN A 510 -0.89 30.10 27.31
CA ASN A 510 -2.16 29.47 26.97
C ASN A 510 -1.93 27.98 26.63
N VAL A 511 -1.83 27.13 27.66
CA VAL A 511 -1.72 25.66 27.54
C VAL A 511 -2.96 25.06 26.84
N LEU A 512 -4.08 25.78 26.81
CA LEU A 512 -5.31 25.32 26.13
C LEU A 512 -5.23 25.35 24.59
N SER A 513 -4.38 26.19 23.99
CA SER A 513 -4.26 26.24 22.52
C SER A 513 -3.44 25.09 21.95
N VAL A 514 -2.49 24.53 22.71
CA VAL A 514 -1.67 23.39 22.27
C VAL A 514 -2.44 22.06 22.36
N LEU A 515 -3.30 21.89 23.38
CA LEU A 515 -4.18 20.72 23.47
C LEU A 515 -5.25 20.69 22.37
N GLY A 516 -5.76 21.85 21.93
CA GLY A 516 -6.74 21.93 20.84
C GLY A 516 -6.18 21.49 19.48
N LEU A 517 -4.92 21.79 19.18
CA LEU A 517 -4.26 21.37 17.94
C LEU A 517 -3.95 19.86 17.93
N PHE A 518 -3.61 19.27 19.07
CA PHE A 518 -3.36 17.83 19.18
C PHE A 518 -4.63 17.00 18.99
N MET A 519 -5.79 17.46 19.50
CA MET A 519 -7.08 16.77 19.34
C MET A 519 -7.63 16.87 17.92
N LEU A 520 -7.36 17.97 17.19
CA LEU A 520 -7.73 18.10 15.77
C LEU A 520 -6.90 17.20 14.86
N SER A 521 -5.63 16.97 15.18
CA SER A 521 -4.76 16.07 14.40
C SER A 521 -5.14 14.60 14.60
N LEU A 522 -5.54 14.17 15.80
CA LEU A 522 -6.03 12.81 16.06
C LEU A 522 -7.37 12.53 15.35
N ALA A 523 -8.27 13.51 15.32
CA ALA A 523 -9.55 13.40 14.61
C ALA A 523 -9.37 13.27 13.10
N GLY A 524 -8.38 13.97 12.51
CA GLY A 524 -8.03 13.86 11.10
C GLY A 524 -7.48 12.49 10.71
N ILE A 525 -6.66 11.89 11.56
CA ILE A 525 -6.09 10.55 11.36
C ILE A 525 -7.17 9.47 11.46
N LEU A 526 -8.08 9.56 12.44
CA LEU A 526 -9.20 8.61 12.56
C LEU A 526 -10.16 8.69 11.35
N PHE A 527 -10.44 9.90 10.84
CA PHE A 527 -11.30 10.07 9.65
C PHE A 527 -10.65 9.50 8.37
N GLY A 528 -9.33 9.62 8.24
CA GLY A 528 -8.54 9.05 7.13
C GLY A 528 -8.55 7.51 7.13
N VAL A 529 -8.40 6.90 8.30
CA VAL A 529 -8.41 5.44 8.46
C VAL A 529 -9.80 4.86 8.20
N VAL A 530 -10.86 5.46 8.75
CA VAL A 530 -12.24 4.99 8.53
C VAL A 530 -12.66 5.10 7.06
N LYS A 531 -12.22 6.14 6.32
CA LYS A 531 -12.51 6.30 4.90
C LYS A 531 -11.80 5.25 4.02
N LYS A 532 -10.66 4.73 4.47
CA LYS A 532 -9.88 3.69 3.76
C LYS A 532 -10.49 2.29 3.93
N TYR A 533 -11.23 2.03 5.01
CA TYR A 533 -11.89 0.74 5.27
C TYR A 533 -13.37 0.70 4.82
N LEU A 534 -13.93 1.83 4.36
CA LEU A 534 -15.31 1.93 3.86
C LEU A 534 -15.41 2.08 2.32
N LYS A 535 -14.29 2.01 1.60
CA LYS A 535 -14.21 1.80 0.15
C LYS A 535 -13.82 0.36 -0.13
#